data_8bd0c6e7a3e0dc6c37c5bab73bd61674
#
_entry.id   8bd0c6e7a3e0dc6c37c5bab73bd61674
#
_cell.length_a   1.000
_cell.length_b   1.000
_cell.length_c   1.000
_cell.angle_alpha   90.00
_cell.angle_beta   90.00
_cell.angle_gamma   90.00
#
_symmetry.space_group_name_H-M   'P 1'
#
loop_
_entity.id
_entity.type
_entity.pdbx_description
1 polymer ?
#
loop_
_entity_poly.entity_id
_entity_poly.type
_entity_poly.pdbx_seq_one_letter_code
_entity_poly.pdbx_strand_id
1 'polypeptide(L)'
;FAISNTIDYAVAAIVFLGLYKWRGGPRLHISPAKGRALLRQSGSFILCGLMVSVYNCTDRFMLKHLLDEASVGYYATATSLATVWTFVLSAIIDSITPGIMQAHRTDRAQFVRHNRQLYALVFYLSVAVSAVITLLARPAVSLLYGEAYLPAVMPMQVITWYTAFSYLGVARGAWVVCEGKQKYLTPLYIGSALVNVALNFLLIPCWGATGAAVASLLTQISTTFVFPLLLRPLRPNGLLMCQAILLRDVFPKRKKTDNSQRKAC
;
A
#
# COMPACT_ATOMS: atom_id res chain seq x y z
N PHE A 1 17.28 -17.84 9.07
CA PHE A 1 16.27 -16.80 8.76
C PHE A 1 14.96 -17.04 9.55
N ALA A 2 14.34 -18.24 9.48
CA ALA A 2 13.09 -18.52 10.21
C ALA A 2 13.29 -18.45 11.73
N ILE A 3 14.40 -18.97 12.26
CA ILE A 3 14.73 -18.94 13.70
C ILE A 3 14.95 -17.51 14.18
N SER A 4 15.64 -16.66 13.41
CA SER A 4 15.85 -15.24 13.74
C SER A 4 14.53 -14.49 13.88
N ASN A 5 13.63 -14.62 12.89
CA ASN A 5 12.32 -13.99 12.94
C ASN A 5 11.48 -14.48 14.13
N THR A 6 11.56 -15.78 14.46
CA THR A 6 10.80 -16.33 15.63
C THR A 6 11.33 -15.73 16.93
N ILE A 7 12.65 -15.56 17.07
CA ILE A 7 13.24 -14.93 18.26
C ILE A 7 12.80 -13.46 18.35
N ASP A 8 12.82 -12.70 17.26
CA ASP A 8 12.39 -11.30 17.23
C ASP A 8 10.94 -11.13 17.70
N TYR A 9 10.03 -11.96 17.19
CA TYR A 9 8.63 -11.93 17.61
C TYR A 9 8.45 -12.38 19.08
N ALA A 10 9.21 -13.37 19.54
CA ALA A 10 9.16 -13.82 20.93
C ALA A 10 9.66 -12.73 21.90
N VAL A 11 10.77 -12.08 21.58
CA VAL A 11 11.31 -10.96 22.38
C VAL A 11 10.30 -9.81 22.41
N ALA A 12 9.76 -9.41 21.26
CA ALA A 12 8.74 -8.37 21.19
C ALA A 12 7.52 -8.72 22.06
N ALA A 13 7.01 -9.96 21.98
CA ALA A 13 5.88 -10.41 22.79
C ALA A 13 6.18 -10.35 24.29
N ILE A 14 7.36 -10.78 24.72
CA ILE A 14 7.78 -10.73 26.14
C ILE A 14 7.86 -9.27 26.62
N VAL A 15 8.46 -8.38 25.82
CA VAL A 15 8.58 -6.95 26.17
C VAL A 15 7.20 -6.30 26.27
N PHE A 16 6.29 -6.55 25.30
CA PHE A 16 4.93 -6.01 25.36
C PHE A 16 4.13 -6.54 26.53
N LEU A 17 4.22 -7.82 26.86
CA LEU A 17 3.57 -8.41 28.03
C LEU A 17 4.14 -7.85 29.35
N GLY A 18 5.45 -7.63 29.40
CA GLY A 18 6.11 -7.00 30.55
C GLY A 18 5.62 -5.56 30.76
N LEU A 19 5.60 -4.74 29.71
CA LEU A 19 5.10 -3.38 29.74
C LEU A 19 3.61 -3.31 30.10
N TYR A 20 2.80 -4.25 29.57
CA TYR A 20 1.37 -4.35 29.88
C TYR A 20 1.14 -4.60 31.37
N LYS A 21 1.88 -5.56 31.96
CA LYS A 21 1.81 -5.83 33.40
C LYS A 21 2.32 -4.67 34.25
N TRP A 22 3.43 -4.05 33.83
CA TRP A 22 4.01 -2.92 34.55
C TRP A 22 3.09 -1.70 34.57
N ARG A 23 2.31 -1.46 33.51
CA ARG A 23 1.29 -0.40 33.45
C ARG A 23 -0.04 -0.75 34.13
N GLY A 24 -0.11 -1.85 34.86
CA GLY A 24 -1.34 -2.25 35.58
C GLY A 24 -2.48 -2.66 34.64
N GLY A 25 -2.17 -3.21 33.49
CA GLY A 25 -3.19 -3.69 32.53
C GLY A 25 -4.14 -4.71 33.17
N PRO A 26 -5.44 -4.72 32.79
CA PRO A 26 -6.43 -5.66 33.34
C PRO A 26 -6.01 -7.12 33.08
N ARG A 27 -6.46 -8.04 33.96
CA ARG A 27 -6.14 -9.47 33.81
C ARG A 27 -6.61 -9.98 32.44
N LEU A 28 -5.70 -10.60 31.70
CA LEU A 28 -6.01 -11.21 30.42
C LEU A 28 -6.97 -12.37 30.61
N HIS A 29 -8.18 -12.26 30.06
CA HIS A 29 -9.20 -13.32 30.08
C HIS A 29 -9.36 -13.86 28.65
N ILE A 30 -9.09 -15.15 28.49
CA ILE A 30 -9.32 -15.84 27.21
C ILE A 30 -10.79 -16.27 27.15
N SER A 31 -11.57 -15.65 26.28
CA SER A 31 -12.95 -16.02 26.00
C SER A 31 -13.08 -16.61 24.60
N PRO A 32 -13.30 -17.94 24.46
CA PRO A 32 -13.44 -18.56 23.14
C PRO A 32 -14.60 -17.98 22.32
N ALA A 33 -15.70 -17.59 22.98
CA ALA A 33 -16.84 -16.98 22.32
C ALA A 33 -16.50 -15.62 21.70
N LYS A 34 -15.77 -14.75 22.46
CA LYS A 34 -15.28 -13.46 21.94
C LYS A 34 -14.24 -13.66 20.83
N GLY A 35 -13.35 -14.65 20.98
CA GLY A 35 -12.38 -15.02 19.96
C GLY A 35 -13.06 -15.42 18.63
N ARG A 36 -14.10 -16.24 18.70
CA ARG A 36 -14.88 -16.66 17.49
C ARG A 36 -15.62 -15.47 16.86
N ALA A 37 -16.18 -14.57 17.65
CA ALA A 37 -16.82 -13.37 17.16
C ALA A 37 -15.82 -12.44 16.44
N LEU A 38 -14.63 -12.23 17.02
CA LEU A 38 -13.56 -11.45 16.42
C LEU A 38 -13.07 -12.08 15.11
N LEU A 39 -12.81 -13.38 15.06
CA LEU A 39 -12.42 -14.10 13.85
C LEU A 39 -13.46 -13.95 12.73
N ARG A 40 -14.75 -14.03 13.08
CA ARG A 40 -15.84 -13.84 12.13
C ARG A 40 -15.87 -12.41 11.57
N GLN A 41 -15.63 -11.40 12.39
CA GLN A 41 -15.56 -9.99 11.96
C GLN A 41 -14.29 -9.72 11.15
N SER A 42 -13.18 -10.34 11.51
CA SER A 42 -11.89 -10.18 10.85
C SER A 42 -11.72 -11.06 9.60
N GLY A 43 -12.65 -11.96 9.31
CA GLY A 43 -12.52 -12.93 8.22
C GLY A 43 -12.22 -12.31 6.86
N SER A 44 -12.87 -11.19 6.52
CA SER A 44 -12.59 -10.46 5.28
C SER A 44 -11.17 -9.87 5.25
N PHE A 45 -10.65 -9.40 6.38
CA PHE A 45 -9.29 -8.88 6.46
C PHE A 45 -8.24 -9.99 6.39
N ILE A 46 -8.50 -11.12 7.05
CA ILE A 46 -7.63 -12.31 6.99
C ILE A 46 -7.54 -12.80 5.53
N LEU A 47 -8.69 -12.93 4.86
CA LEU A 47 -8.72 -13.34 3.45
C LEU A 47 -8.00 -12.34 2.55
N CYS A 48 -8.20 -11.03 2.74
CA CYS A 48 -7.45 -10.00 2.03
C CYS A 48 -5.94 -10.11 2.27
N GLY A 49 -5.51 -10.31 3.52
CA GLY A 49 -4.10 -10.49 3.87
C GLY A 49 -3.48 -11.72 3.20
N LEU A 50 -4.20 -12.84 3.18
CA LEU A 50 -3.79 -14.05 2.46
C LEU A 50 -3.66 -13.78 0.96
N MET A 51 -4.64 -13.12 0.34
CA MET A 51 -4.58 -12.78 -1.09
C MET A 51 -3.40 -11.86 -1.43
N VAL A 52 -3.11 -10.88 -0.59
CA VAL A 52 -1.94 -10.00 -0.75
C VAL A 52 -0.64 -10.80 -0.61
N SER A 53 -0.56 -11.73 0.34
CA SER A 53 0.62 -12.59 0.52
C SER A 53 0.82 -13.52 -0.68
N VAL A 54 -0.24 -14.14 -1.17
CA VAL A 54 -0.19 -14.97 -2.40
C VAL A 54 0.28 -14.11 -3.58
N TYR A 55 -0.32 -12.94 -3.77
CA TYR A 55 0.07 -12.00 -4.82
C TYR A 55 1.57 -11.66 -4.75
N ASN A 56 2.11 -11.31 -3.58
CA ASN A 56 3.52 -10.95 -3.40
C ASN A 56 4.48 -12.13 -3.65
N CYS A 57 4.02 -13.37 -3.48
CA CYS A 57 4.81 -14.57 -3.74
C CYS A 57 4.67 -15.05 -5.19
N THR A 58 3.56 -14.73 -5.87
CA THR A 58 3.25 -15.24 -7.21
C THR A 58 4.32 -14.85 -8.22
N ASP A 59 4.80 -13.61 -8.21
CA ASP A 59 5.83 -13.13 -9.14
C ASP A 59 7.11 -13.96 -9.03
N ARG A 60 7.60 -14.20 -7.78
CA ARG A 60 8.81 -14.98 -7.52
C ARG A 60 8.63 -16.45 -7.89
N PHE A 61 7.45 -17.02 -7.59
CA PHE A 61 7.12 -18.39 -7.93
C PHE A 61 7.08 -18.58 -9.45
N MET A 62 6.45 -17.67 -10.18
CA MET A 62 6.38 -17.71 -11.63
C MET A 62 7.73 -17.49 -12.30
N LEU A 63 8.55 -16.55 -11.80
CA LEU A 63 9.92 -16.36 -12.27
C LEU A 63 10.76 -17.63 -12.13
N LYS A 64 10.67 -18.32 -10.99
CA LYS A 64 11.40 -19.58 -10.77
C LYS A 64 10.97 -20.68 -11.73
N HIS A 65 9.67 -20.79 -12.04
CA HIS A 65 9.15 -21.88 -12.86
C HIS A 65 9.22 -21.60 -14.36
N LEU A 66 9.13 -20.34 -14.78
CA LEU A 66 9.16 -19.94 -16.19
C LEU A 66 10.57 -19.63 -16.69
N LEU A 67 11.50 -19.30 -15.78
CA LEU A 67 12.89 -18.96 -16.11
C LEU A 67 13.86 -19.72 -15.22
N ASP A 68 14.48 -19.01 -14.25
CA ASP A 68 15.55 -19.54 -13.41
C ASP A 68 15.61 -18.88 -12.03
N GLU A 69 16.48 -19.40 -11.14
CA GLU A 69 16.70 -18.84 -9.80
C GLU A 69 17.45 -17.49 -9.83
N ALA A 70 18.27 -17.23 -10.85
CA ALA A 70 18.97 -15.96 -10.98
C ALA A 70 17.99 -14.82 -11.22
N SER A 71 16.98 -15.02 -12.07
CA SER A 71 15.89 -14.07 -12.32
C SER A 71 15.11 -13.75 -11.04
N VAL A 72 14.87 -14.74 -10.17
CA VAL A 72 14.27 -14.52 -8.85
C VAL A 72 15.18 -13.66 -7.98
N GLY A 73 16.50 -13.88 -8.01
CA GLY A 73 17.49 -13.08 -7.31
C GLY A 73 17.49 -11.63 -7.75
N TYR A 74 17.49 -11.37 -9.06
CA TYR A 74 17.42 -10.01 -9.61
C TYR A 74 16.11 -9.30 -9.21
N TYR A 75 14.99 -9.99 -9.28
CA TYR A 75 13.69 -9.44 -8.88
C TYR A 75 13.63 -9.16 -7.37
N ALA A 76 14.17 -10.05 -6.54
CA ALA A 76 14.22 -9.88 -5.09
C ALA A 76 15.08 -8.67 -4.69
N THR A 77 16.26 -8.52 -5.30
CA THR A 77 17.15 -7.38 -5.12
C THR A 77 16.45 -6.07 -5.54
N ALA A 78 15.85 -6.06 -6.72
CA ALA A 78 15.11 -4.93 -7.24
C ALA A 78 13.98 -4.50 -6.28
N THR A 79 13.19 -5.47 -5.81
CA THR A 79 12.09 -5.22 -4.88
C THR A 79 12.59 -4.67 -3.54
N SER A 80 13.65 -5.26 -2.97
CA SER A 80 14.20 -4.82 -1.69
C SER A 80 14.69 -3.38 -1.73
N LEU A 81 15.45 -3.01 -2.77
CA LEU A 81 15.94 -1.64 -2.92
C LEU A 81 14.82 -0.63 -3.23
N ALA A 82 13.89 -1.00 -4.11
CA ALA A 82 12.79 -0.12 -4.50
C ALA A 82 11.82 0.17 -3.35
N THR A 83 11.70 -0.73 -2.37
CA THR A 83 10.70 -0.62 -1.30
C THR A 83 11.26 -0.22 0.06
N VAL A 84 12.59 -0.11 0.23
CA VAL A 84 13.22 0.20 1.53
C VAL A 84 12.70 1.49 2.18
N TRP A 85 12.33 2.48 1.39
CA TRP A 85 11.89 3.79 1.87
C TRP A 85 10.39 3.85 2.22
N THR A 86 9.62 2.82 1.87
CA THR A 86 8.16 2.82 1.97
C THR A 86 7.63 2.87 3.41
N PHE A 87 8.49 2.59 4.41
CA PHE A 87 8.16 2.81 5.82
C PHE A 87 7.78 4.27 6.12
N VAL A 88 8.34 5.24 5.38
CA VAL A 88 7.98 6.66 5.49
C VAL A 88 6.52 6.88 5.10
N LEU A 89 6.07 6.25 4.00
CA LEU A 89 4.67 6.32 3.57
C LEU A 89 3.73 5.70 4.60
N SER A 90 4.11 4.54 5.17
CA SER A 90 3.34 3.89 6.24
C SER A 90 3.19 4.83 7.43
N ALA A 91 4.29 5.44 7.90
CA ALA A 91 4.27 6.36 9.04
C ALA A 91 3.36 7.58 8.77
N ILE A 92 3.38 8.13 7.56
CA ILE A 92 2.50 9.24 7.16
C ILE A 92 1.03 8.81 7.20
N ILE A 93 0.70 7.65 6.61
CA ILE A 93 -0.66 7.12 6.57
C ILE A 93 -1.17 6.88 7.99
N ASP A 94 -0.37 6.23 8.83
CA ASP A 94 -0.74 5.90 10.21
C ASP A 94 -0.94 7.16 11.06
N SER A 95 -0.12 8.20 10.86
CA SER A 95 -0.27 9.50 11.52
C SER A 95 -1.55 10.24 11.17
N ILE A 96 -2.00 10.16 9.91
CA ILE A 96 -3.16 10.93 9.40
C ILE A 96 -4.46 10.16 9.60
N THR A 97 -4.43 8.82 9.64
CA THR A 97 -5.60 7.95 9.75
C THR A 97 -6.52 8.28 10.93
N PRO A 98 -6.05 8.54 12.17
CA PRO A 98 -6.94 8.92 13.28
C PRO A 98 -7.73 10.20 13.01
N GLY A 99 -7.10 11.20 12.38
CA GLY A 99 -7.75 12.45 11.98
C GLY A 99 -8.84 12.24 10.93
N ILE A 100 -8.63 11.32 9.98
CA ILE A 100 -9.65 10.93 8.99
C ILE A 100 -10.84 10.26 9.68
N MET A 101 -10.58 9.33 10.62
CA MET A 101 -11.63 8.64 11.38
C MET A 101 -12.44 9.60 12.24
N GLN A 102 -11.80 10.58 12.86
CA GLN A 102 -12.48 11.63 13.63
C GLN A 102 -13.35 12.50 12.71
N ALA A 103 -12.80 12.97 11.58
CA ALA A 103 -13.53 13.79 10.63
C ALA A 103 -14.76 13.07 10.06
N HIS A 104 -14.69 11.75 9.87
CA HIS A 104 -15.85 10.96 9.42
C HIS A 104 -17.04 11.05 10.38
N ARG A 105 -16.79 11.20 11.69
CA ARG A 105 -17.85 11.29 12.72
C ARG A 105 -18.41 12.69 12.89
N THR A 106 -17.63 13.73 12.55
CA THR A 106 -17.97 15.14 12.86
C THR A 106 -18.33 15.97 11.65
N ASP A 107 -17.62 15.82 10.53
CA ASP A 107 -17.79 16.64 9.32
C ASP A 107 -17.44 15.86 8.05
N ARG A 108 -18.46 15.58 7.25
CA ARG A 108 -18.32 14.86 5.99
C ARG A 108 -17.43 15.61 4.98
N ALA A 109 -17.47 16.91 4.93
CA ALA A 109 -16.65 17.70 4.02
C ALA A 109 -15.17 17.64 4.41
N GLN A 110 -14.89 17.67 5.71
CA GLN A 110 -13.54 17.51 6.26
C GLN A 110 -12.99 16.11 6.01
N PHE A 111 -13.83 15.06 6.18
CA PHE A 111 -13.46 13.68 5.87
C PHE A 111 -13.03 13.52 4.41
N VAL A 112 -13.80 14.04 3.46
CA VAL A 112 -13.49 14.00 2.03
C VAL A 112 -12.18 14.74 1.75
N ARG A 113 -11.97 15.91 2.36
CA ARG A 113 -10.76 16.73 2.20
C ARG A 113 -9.52 16.01 2.73
N HIS A 114 -9.57 15.47 3.95
CA HIS A 114 -8.44 14.78 4.56
C HIS A 114 -8.02 13.55 3.74
N ASN A 115 -8.98 12.75 3.24
CA ASN A 115 -8.67 11.63 2.35
C ASN A 115 -7.99 12.12 1.07
N ARG A 116 -8.49 13.19 0.45
CA ARG A 116 -7.91 13.75 -0.77
C ARG A 116 -6.49 14.28 -0.54
N GLN A 117 -6.25 14.96 0.58
CA GLN A 117 -4.92 15.43 0.98
C GLN A 117 -3.95 14.29 1.21
N LEU A 118 -4.39 13.22 1.90
CA LEU A 118 -3.59 12.03 2.11
C LEU A 118 -3.20 11.36 0.79
N TYR A 119 -4.17 11.18 -0.12
CA TYR A 119 -3.88 10.57 -1.43
C TYR A 119 -2.93 11.41 -2.28
N ALA A 120 -3.11 12.73 -2.29
CA ALA A 120 -2.20 13.64 -3.00
C ALA A 120 -0.79 13.58 -2.40
N LEU A 121 -0.66 13.65 -1.08
CA LEU A 121 0.63 13.59 -0.40
C LEU A 121 1.36 12.26 -0.68
N VAL A 122 0.68 11.13 -0.51
CA VAL A 122 1.24 9.80 -0.77
C VAL A 122 1.66 9.66 -2.23
N PHE A 123 0.83 10.09 -3.17
CA PHE A 123 1.14 9.98 -4.60
C PHE A 123 2.34 10.83 -4.99
N TYR A 124 2.32 12.13 -4.70
CA TYR A 124 3.39 13.04 -5.14
C TYR A 124 4.72 12.77 -4.45
N LEU A 125 4.70 12.40 -3.15
CA LEU A 125 5.90 11.97 -2.45
C LEU A 125 6.47 10.70 -3.09
N SER A 126 5.62 9.72 -3.39
CA SER A 126 6.06 8.49 -4.06
C SER A 126 6.62 8.75 -5.44
N VAL A 127 5.99 9.61 -6.24
CA VAL A 127 6.49 9.99 -7.56
C VAL A 127 7.85 10.67 -7.47
N ALA A 128 8.02 11.61 -6.52
CA ALA A 128 9.30 12.31 -6.32
C ALA A 128 10.43 11.34 -5.94
N VAL A 129 10.18 10.45 -4.98
CA VAL A 129 11.17 9.45 -4.55
C VAL A 129 11.43 8.43 -5.66
N SER A 130 10.38 8.00 -6.39
CA SER A 130 10.54 7.07 -7.52
C SER A 130 11.41 7.65 -8.62
N ALA A 131 11.28 8.94 -8.92
CA ALA A 131 12.13 9.62 -9.89
C ALA A 131 13.61 9.61 -9.45
N VAL A 132 13.88 9.92 -8.17
CA VAL A 132 15.23 9.88 -7.60
C VAL A 132 15.81 8.46 -7.65
N ILE A 133 15.06 7.45 -7.20
CA ILE A 133 15.50 6.05 -7.20
C ILE A 133 15.75 5.57 -8.64
N THR A 134 14.90 5.96 -9.61
CA THR A 134 15.08 5.60 -11.02
C THR A 134 16.40 6.13 -11.56
N LEU A 135 16.77 7.37 -11.22
CA LEU A 135 18.05 7.98 -11.64
C LEU A 135 19.24 7.31 -10.95
N LEU A 136 19.10 6.93 -9.70
CA LEU A 136 20.18 6.32 -8.89
C LEU A 136 20.19 4.80 -8.95
N ALA A 137 19.30 4.14 -9.70
CA ALA A 137 19.15 2.69 -9.71
C ALA A 137 20.45 1.97 -10.11
N ARG A 138 21.12 2.41 -11.17
CA ARG A 138 22.36 1.78 -11.64
C ARG A 138 23.50 1.91 -10.63
N PRO A 139 23.89 3.09 -10.13
CA PRO A 139 24.93 3.21 -9.13
C PRO A 139 24.57 2.52 -7.81
N ALA A 140 23.29 2.52 -7.40
CA ALA A 140 22.86 1.84 -6.19
C ALA A 140 23.03 0.32 -6.29
N VAL A 141 22.63 -0.29 -7.41
CA VAL A 141 22.79 -1.73 -7.62
C VAL A 141 24.25 -2.11 -7.73
N SER A 142 25.07 -1.40 -8.52
CA SER A 142 26.48 -1.75 -8.69
C SER A 142 27.29 -1.59 -7.39
N LEU A 143 26.98 -0.57 -6.58
CA LEU A 143 27.68 -0.32 -5.30
C LEU A 143 27.32 -1.34 -4.22
N LEU A 144 26.02 -1.72 -4.12
CA LEU A 144 25.53 -2.55 -3.02
C LEU A 144 25.58 -4.06 -3.33
N TYR A 145 25.43 -4.45 -4.59
CA TYR A 145 25.32 -5.85 -5.01
C TYR A 145 26.38 -6.26 -6.04
N GLY A 146 27.11 -5.30 -6.59
CA GLY A 146 28.12 -5.54 -7.61
C GLY A 146 27.56 -5.66 -9.04
N GLU A 147 28.46 -5.74 -10.01
CA GLU A 147 28.10 -5.71 -11.44
C GLU A 147 27.29 -6.92 -11.91
N ALA A 148 27.43 -8.07 -11.25
CA ALA A 148 26.66 -9.27 -11.55
C ALA A 148 25.13 -9.05 -11.39
N TYR A 149 24.72 -8.05 -10.60
CA TYR A 149 23.30 -7.71 -10.36
C TYR A 149 22.76 -6.58 -11.23
N LEU A 150 23.51 -6.08 -12.20
CA LEU A 150 23.03 -5.06 -13.14
C LEU A 150 21.70 -5.42 -13.86
N PRO A 151 21.38 -6.70 -14.15
CA PRO A 151 20.05 -7.06 -14.66
C PRO A 151 18.90 -6.69 -13.73
N ALA A 152 19.14 -6.44 -12.42
CA ALA A 152 18.13 -5.98 -11.47
C ALA A 152 17.76 -4.49 -11.62
N VAL A 153 18.53 -3.69 -12.36
CA VAL A 153 18.33 -2.24 -12.52
C VAL A 153 16.97 -1.93 -13.16
N MET A 154 16.67 -2.55 -14.30
CA MET A 154 15.39 -2.32 -15.00
C MET A 154 14.17 -2.74 -14.16
N PRO A 155 14.11 -3.95 -13.57
CA PRO A 155 13.05 -4.31 -12.64
C PRO A 155 12.93 -3.32 -11.47
N MET A 156 14.04 -2.87 -10.88
CA MET A 156 14.05 -1.90 -9.79
C MET A 156 13.41 -0.57 -10.20
N GLN A 157 13.76 -0.06 -11.38
CA GLN A 157 13.18 1.17 -11.92
C GLN A 157 11.66 1.06 -12.08
N VAL A 158 11.14 -0.08 -12.54
CA VAL A 158 9.69 -0.30 -12.69
C VAL A 158 9.01 -0.46 -11.33
N ILE A 159 9.59 -1.27 -10.42
CA ILE A 159 8.98 -1.53 -9.10
C ILE A 159 8.90 -0.26 -8.25
N THR A 160 9.86 0.67 -8.40
CA THR A 160 9.77 1.92 -7.65
C THR A 160 8.51 2.73 -8.02
N TRP A 161 8.08 2.73 -9.29
CA TRP A 161 6.82 3.34 -9.71
C TRP A 161 5.58 2.58 -9.23
N TYR A 162 5.66 1.25 -9.11
CA TYR A 162 4.62 0.45 -8.49
C TYR A 162 4.29 0.94 -7.07
N THR A 163 5.29 1.40 -6.28
CA THR A 163 5.06 1.84 -4.89
C THR A 163 4.06 2.99 -4.80
N ALA A 164 4.05 3.92 -5.75
CA ALA A 164 3.12 5.04 -5.76
C ALA A 164 1.65 4.58 -5.79
N PHE A 165 1.34 3.60 -6.61
CA PHE A 165 -0.01 3.05 -6.73
C PHE A 165 -0.35 2.08 -5.59
N SER A 166 0.63 1.31 -5.13
CA SER A 166 0.47 0.39 -4.01
C SER A 166 0.09 1.13 -2.72
N TYR A 167 0.80 2.20 -2.40
CA TYR A 167 0.55 2.97 -1.18
C TYR A 167 -0.71 3.84 -1.24
N LEU A 168 -1.20 4.20 -2.42
CA LEU A 168 -2.57 4.70 -2.58
C LEU A 168 -3.61 3.65 -2.15
N GLY A 169 -3.36 2.37 -2.47
CA GLY A 169 -4.17 1.25 -2.02
C GLY A 169 -4.16 1.09 -0.49
N VAL A 170 -3.00 1.27 0.16
CA VAL A 170 -2.86 1.27 1.63
C VAL A 170 -3.61 2.46 2.24
N ALA A 171 -3.42 3.66 1.71
CA ALA A 171 -4.08 4.89 2.18
C ALA A 171 -5.62 4.81 2.08
N ARG A 172 -6.15 4.05 1.11
CA ARG A 172 -7.59 3.74 0.98
C ARG A 172 -8.16 3.05 2.22
N GLY A 173 -7.33 2.34 2.99
CA GLY A 173 -7.76 1.56 4.14
C GLY A 173 -8.62 2.35 5.13
N ALA A 174 -8.22 3.57 5.48
CA ALA A 174 -8.97 4.45 6.38
C ALA A 174 -10.37 4.75 5.84
N TRP A 175 -10.51 5.11 4.55
CA TRP A 175 -11.79 5.37 3.90
C TRP A 175 -12.68 4.13 3.90
N VAL A 176 -12.14 2.96 3.54
CA VAL A 176 -12.88 1.69 3.46
C VAL A 176 -13.42 1.28 4.83
N VAL A 177 -12.63 1.45 5.88
CA VAL A 177 -13.04 1.15 7.27
C VAL A 177 -14.15 2.09 7.71
N CYS A 178 -14.00 3.40 7.50
CA CYS A 178 -15.00 4.39 7.87
C CYS A 178 -16.35 4.17 7.15
N GLU A 179 -16.31 3.83 5.87
CA GLU A 179 -17.52 3.60 5.05
C GLU A 179 -18.09 2.18 5.18
N GLY A 180 -17.49 1.30 5.98
CA GLY A 180 -17.95 -0.08 6.14
C GLY A 180 -17.90 -0.92 4.85
N LYS A 181 -16.93 -0.60 3.95
CA LYS A 181 -16.83 -1.21 2.61
C LYS A 181 -15.82 -2.36 2.51
N GLN A 182 -15.34 -2.91 3.64
CA GLN A 182 -14.30 -3.95 3.69
C GLN A 182 -14.62 -5.18 2.85
N LYS A 183 -15.89 -5.60 2.83
CA LYS A 183 -16.34 -6.78 2.07
C LYS A 183 -16.07 -6.70 0.56
N TYR A 184 -15.90 -5.49 0.03
CA TYR A 184 -15.63 -5.27 -1.39
C TYR A 184 -14.14 -5.34 -1.73
N LEU A 185 -13.25 -5.38 -0.72
CA LEU A 185 -11.82 -5.57 -0.95
C LEU A 185 -11.49 -6.98 -1.41
N THR A 186 -12.20 -7.99 -0.92
CA THR A 186 -11.96 -9.39 -1.31
C THR A 186 -12.12 -9.60 -2.83
N PRO A 187 -13.25 -9.28 -3.47
CA PRO A 187 -13.37 -9.43 -4.92
C PRO A 187 -12.41 -8.54 -5.70
N LEU A 188 -12.05 -7.37 -5.17
CA LEU A 188 -11.06 -6.49 -5.76
C LEU A 188 -9.69 -7.17 -5.80
N TYR A 189 -9.22 -7.75 -4.69
CA TYR A 189 -7.91 -8.41 -4.65
C TYR A 189 -7.88 -9.75 -5.42
N ILE A 190 -8.98 -10.50 -5.46
CA ILE A 190 -9.08 -11.70 -6.30
C ILE A 190 -8.95 -11.30 -7.78
N GLY A 191 -9.70 -10.30 -8.23
CA GLY A 191 -9.58 -9.81 -9.60
C GLY A 191 -8.17 -9.32 -9.93
N SER A 192 -7.52 -8.63 -8.98
CA SER A 192 -6.13 -8.18 -9.13
C SER A 192 -5.16 -9.35 -9.24
N ALA A 193 -5.31 -10.40 -8.43
CA ALA A 193 -4.47 -11.57 -8.49
C ALA A 193 -4.60 -12.30 -9.84
N LEU A 194 -5.82 -12.44 -10.36
CA LEU A 194 -6.05 -13.04 -11.68
C LEU A 194 -5.39 -12.24 -12.80
N VAL A 195 -5.52 -10.91 -12.77
CA VAL A 195 -4.85 -10.03 -13.75
C VAL A 195 -3.33 -10.14 -13.62
N ASN A 196 -2.78 -10.17 -12.41
CA ASN A 196 -1.35 -10.32 -12.19
C ASN A 196 -0.83 -11.65 -12.76
N VAL A 197 -1.48 -12.77 -12.47
CA VAL A 197 -1.10 -14.07 -13.01
C VAL A 197 -1.14 -14.08 -14.53
N ALA A 198 -2.20 -13.55 -15.13
CA ALA A 198 -2.32 -13.47 -16.58
C ALA A 198 -1.20 -12.60 -17.21
N LEU A 199 -0.93 -11.44 -16.64
CA LEU A 199 0.14 -10.55 -17.11
C LEU A 199 1.52 -11.17 -16.92
N ASN A 200 1.77 -11.86 -15.82
CA ASN A 200 3.01 -12.57 -15.58
C ASN A 200 3.26 -13.68 -16.62
N PHE A 201 2.24 -14.48 -16.96
CA PHE A 201 2.34 -15.48 -18.02
C PHE A 201 2.70 -14.89 -19.38
N LEU A 202 2.22 -13.68 -19.67
CA LEU A 202 2.49 -12.99 -20.93
C LEU A 202 3.86 -12.29 -20.94
N LEU A 203 4.23 -11.62 -19.83
CA LEU A 203 5.36 -10.70 -19.82
C LEU A 203 6.66 -11.34 -19.31
N ILE A 204 6.60 -12.31 -18.40
CA ILE A 204 7.81 -12.97 -17.89
C ILE A 204 8.60 -13.68 -19.00
N PRO A 205 7.98 -14.47 -19.91
CA PRO A 205 8.74 -15.13 -20.96
C PRO A 205 9.44 -14.15 -21.94
N CYS A 206 8.87 -12.94 -22.11
CA CYS A 206 9.43 -11.92 -23.00
C CYS A 206 10.48 -11.05 -22.36
N TRP A 207 10.29 -10.65 -21.09
CA TRP A 207 11.09 -9.62 -20.44
C TRP A 207 11.69 -10.04 -19.10
N GLY A 208 11.59 -11.31 -18.74
CA GLY A 208 12.17 -11.85 -17.50
C GLY A 208 11.69 -11.14 -16.23
N ALA A 209 12.61 -10.82 -15.34
CA ALA A 209 12.33 -10.10 -14.10
C ALA A 209 11.69 -8.72 -14.33
N THR A 210 12.03 -8.04 -15.43
CA THR A 210 11.38 -6.77 -15.81
C THR A 210 9.92 -7.00 -16.19
N GLY A 211 9.61 -8.13 -16.86
CA GLY A 211 8.24 -8.52 -17.18
C GLY A 211 7.38 -8.69 -15.94
N ALA A 212 7.90 -9.35 -14.91
CA ALA A 212 7.22 -9.47 -13.61
C ALA A 212 6.99 -8.09 -12.95
N ALA A 213 7.97 -7.21 -13.00
CA ALA A 213 7.85 -5.85 -12.46
C ALA A 213 6.77 -5.03 -13.19
N VAL A 214 6.71 -5.11 -14.52
CA VAL A 214 5.68 -4.45 -15.34
C VAL A 214 4.30 -5.05 -15.07
N ALA A 215 4.19 -6.38 -14.99
CA ALA A 215 2.95 -7.06 -14.64
C ALA A 215 2.40 -6.57 -13.28
N SER A 216 3.27 -6.47 -12.27
CA SER A 216 2.92 -5.96 -10.95
C SER A 216 2.50 -4.49 -10.99
N LEU A 217 3.21 -3.62 -11.74
CA LEU A 217 2.84 -2.21 -11.91
C LEU A 217 1.45 -2.06 -12.57
N LEU A 218 1.20 -2.75 -13.67
CA LEU A 218 -0.08 -2.69 -14.39
C LEU A 218 -1.22 -3.23 -13.53
N THR A 219 -0.97 -4.33 -12.80
CA THR A 219 -1.94 -4.88 -11.85
C THR A 219 -2.27 -3.87 -10.76
N GLN A 220 -1.25 -3.19 -10.20
CA GLN A 220 -1.47 -2.24 -9.13
C GLN A 220 -2.22 -0.98 -9.61
N ILE A 221 -1.95 -0.50 -10.81
CA ILE A 221 -2.74 0.57 -11.44
C ILE A 221 -4.21 0.12 -11.57
N SER A 222 -4.43 -1.11 -12.03
CA SER A 222 -5.78 -1.67 -12.17
C SER A 222 -6.49 -1.80 -10.81
N THR A 223 -5.78 -2.27 -9.77
CA THR A 223 -6.28 -2.41 -8.40
C THR A 223 -6.64 -1.06 -7.77
N THR A 224 -5.87 -0.02 -8.10
CA THR A 224 -6.03 1.30 -7.49
C THR A 224 -7.09 2.14 -8.18
N PHE A 225 -7.23 2.04 -9.50
CA PHE A 225 -8.14 2.86 -10.29
C PHE A 225 -9.24 2.07 -11.01
N VAL A 226 -8.86 1.06 -11.83
CA VAL A 226 -9.82 0.39 -12.71
C VAL A 226 -10.90 -0.34 -11.91
N PHE A 227 -10.49 -1.24 -11.02
CA PHE A 227 -11.45 -2.00 -10.23
C PHE A 227 -12.33 -1.15 -9.31
N PRO A 228 -11.82 -0.15 -8.56
CA PRO A 228 -12.68 0.72 -7.76
C PRO A 228 -13.66 1.54 -8.59
N LEU A 229 -13.31 1.93 -9.81
CA LEU A 229 -14.24 2.66 -10.70
C LEU A 229 -15.33 1.74 -11.27
N LEU A 230 -15.02 0.46 -11.51
CA LEU A 230 -15.98 -0.55 -11.96
C LEU A 230 -16.92 -1.00 -10.82
N LEU A 231 -16.38 -1.17 -9.61
CA LEU A 231 -17.16 -1.58 -8.45
C LEU A 231 -17.93 -0.39 -7.87
N ARG A 232 -19.24 -0.32 -8.13
CA ARG A 232 -20.12 0.77 -7.68
C ARG A 232 -19.89 1.21 -6.23
N PRO A 233 -19.73 0.31 -5.21
CA PRO A 233 -19.54 0.71 -3.83
C PRO A 233 -18.20 1.38 -3.53
N LEU A 234 -17.15 1.14 -4.34
CA LEU A 234 -15.81 1.73 -4.20
C LEU A 234 -15.58 2.91 -5.14
N ARG A 235 -16.49 3.14 -6.10
CA ARG A 235 -16.40 4.21 -7.10
C ARG A 235 -16.18 5.60 -6.50
N PRO A 236 -16.85 6.00 -5.38
CA PRO A 236 -16.58 7.30 -4.76
C PRO A 236 -15.11 7.46 -4.31
N ASN A 237 -14.51 6.38 -3.80
CA ASN A 237 -13.09 6.41 -3.42
C ASN A 237 -12.16 6.51 -4.64
N GLY A 238 -12.42 5.74 -5.70
CA GLY A 238 -11.66 5.84 -6.95
C GLY A 238 -11.68 7.27 -7.53
N LEU A 239 -12.86 7.92 -7.53
CA LEU A 239 -13.00 9.31 -7.97
C LEU A 239 -12.23 10.28 -7.07
N LEU A 240 -12.22 10.06 -5.74
CA LEU A 240 -11.43 10.88 -4.81
C LEU A 240 -9.94 10.77 -5.08
N MET A 241 -9.44 9.57 -5.39
CA MET A 241 -8.04 9.35 -5.77
C MET A 241 -7.69 10.07 -7.07
N CYS A 242 -8.53 9.96 -8.10
CA CYS A 242 -8.33 10.69 -9.36
C CYS A 242 -8.31 12.22 -9.14
N GLN A 243 -9.22 12.75 -8.32
CA GLN A 243 -9.25 14.17 -7.97
C GLN A 243 -8.02 14.62 -7.18
N ALA A 244 -7.50 13.75 -6.30
CA ALA A 244 -6.29 14.02 -5.53
C ALA A 244 -5.05 14.14 -6.44
N ILE A 245 -4.91 13.24 -7.42
CA ILE A 245 -3.83 13.28 -8.41
C ILE A 245 -3.93 14.53 -9.28
N LEU A 246 -5.14 14.95 -9.64
CA LEU A 246 -5.36 16.19 -10.40
C LEU A 246 -5.29 17.46 -9.52
N LEU A 247 -4.89 17.34 -8.26
CA LEU A 247 -4.84 18.42 -7.25
C LEU A 247 -6.14 19.23 -7.13
N ARG A 248 -7.26 18.66 -7.57
CA ARG A 248 -8.55 19.34 -7.56
C ARG A 248 -9.08 19.45 -6.12
N ASP A 249 -9.26 20.68 -5.63
CA ASP A 249 -9.77 21.01 -4.28
C ASP A 249 -8.94 20.37 -3.13
N VAL A 250 -7.66 20.07 -3.34
CA VAL A 250 -6.74 19.59 -2.29
C VAL A 250 -6.41 20.73 -1.33
N PHE A 251 -6.25 21.95 -1.85
CA PHE A 251 -6.00 23.15 -1.05
C PHE A 251 -7.31 23.86 -0.71
N PRO A 252 -7.43 24.41 0.52
CA PRO A 252 -8.61 25.20 0.89
C PRO A 252 -8.70 26.40 -0.05
N LYS A 253 -9.85 26.57 -0.73
CA LYS A 253 -10.13 27.83 -1.41
C LYS A 253 -10.06 28.91 -0.33
N ARG A 254 -9.14 29.88 -0.47
CA ARG A 254 -9.11 31.09 0.37
C ARG A 254 -10.54 31.65 0.33
N LYS A 255 -11.23 31.64 1.47
CA LYS A 255 -12.45 32.43 1.61
C LYS A 255 -12.05 33.85 1.21
N LYS A 256 -12.60 34.37 0.11
CA LYS A 256 -12.59 35.80 -0.13
C LYS A 256 -13.24 36.41 1.11
N THR A 257 -12.46 37.06 1.94
CA THR A 257 -12.96 37.89 3.04
C THR A 257 -13.90 38.87 2.37
N ASP A 258 -15.17 38.71 2.63
CA ASP A 258 -16.21 39.62 2.18
C ASP A 258 -15.92 40.98 2.84
N ASN A 259 -15.41 41.89 2.04
CA ASN A 259 -15.02 43.25 2.44
C ASN A 259 -16.25 44.15 2.59
N SER A 260 -17.47 43.56 2.67
CA SER A 260 -18.72 44.29 2.82
C SER A 260 -18.95 44.84 4.24
N GLN A 261 -18.26 44.30 5.27
CA GLN A 261 -18.42 44.78 6.64
C GLN A 261 -17.48 45.94 7.05
N ARG A 262 -16.57 46.40 6.16
CA ARG A 262 -15.71 47.58 6.45
C ARG A 262 -16.23 48.91 5.93
N LYS A 263 -17.46 48.95 5.37
CA LYS A 263 -18.07 50.20 4.89
C LYS A 263 -19.25 50.69 5.73
N ALA A 264 -19.45 50.13 6.92
CA ALA A 264 -20.48 50.60 7.86
C ALA A 264 -19.81 50.93 9.24
N CYS A 265 -18.96 51.93 9.25
CA CYS A 265 -18.59 52.75 10.41
C CYS A 265 -18.18 54.11 9.88
#